data_0db178c04b74bc7328e732eab0fa7f04
#
_entry.id   0db178c04b74bc7328e732eab0fa7f04
#
_cell.length_a   1.000
_cell.length_b   1.000
_cell.length_c   1.000
_cell.angle_alpha   90.00
_cell.angle_beta   90.00
_cell.angle_gamma   90.00
#
_symmetry.space_group_name_H-M   'P 1'
#
loop_
_entity.id
_entity.type
_entity.pdbx_description
1 polymer ?
#
loop_
_entity_poly.entity_id
_entity_poly.type
_entity_poly.pdbx_seq_one_letter_code
_entity_poly.pdbx_strand_id
1 'polypeptide(L)'
;MKIHVTGATGFLGSELLQLVPGATGERVEVRDEAAVHELFERLRPDVVIHTAYRQDGEGAREIVVEGAENVALAAVAVGARLVHLSTDVVFDGRKGGPYLEADEPSPCTEYGRAKADAEARVGKAAPDALIVRTSLIVGGPGHEPSKHELVARDPAMTFYDDEIRSPVQVGDLAAALLELAALDLSGLLNVAGADDVSRAELAELVGGRPVRRAPAPPGRPLDCSLDSSRARSLLRTQLRGVRSVFA
;
A
#
# COMPACT_ATOMS: atom_id res chain seq x y z
N MET A 1 14.77 -5.43 17.44
CA MET A 1 14.56 -5.32 15.99
C MET A 1 14.58 -3.84 15.63
N LYS A 2 15.56 -3.40 14.85
CA LYS A 2 15.69 -2.03 14.35
C LYS A 2 14.88 -1.91 13.06
N ILE A 3 13.87 -1.07 13.05
CA ILE A 3 13.01 -0.87 11.85
C ILE A 3 13.37 0.46 11.21
N HIS A 4 13.53 0.46 9.89
CA HIS A 4 13.61 1.67 9.09
C HIS A 4 12.42 1.76 8.14
N VAL A 5 11.76 2.93 8.11
CA VAL A 5 10.61 3.20 7.26
C VAL A 5 11.01 4.22 6.20
N THR A 6 11.05 3.84 4.93
CA THR A 6 11.14 4.81 3.84
C THR A 6 9.75 5.38 3.55
N GLY A 7 9.67 6.64 3.14
CA GLY A 7 8.36 7.30 3.01
C GLY A 7 7.71 7.65 4.36
N ALA A 8 8.51 7.80 5.40
CA ALA A 8 8.12 8.03 6.79
C ALA A 8 7.24 9.27 7.02
N THR A 9 7.28 10.26 6.13
CA THR A 9 6.43 11.47 6.17
C THR A 9 5.08 11.29 5.45
N GLY A 10 4.87 10.14 4.80
CA GLY A 10 3.61 9.80 4.16
C GLY A 10 2.56 9.32 5.17
N PHE A 11 1.31 9.17 4.70
CA PHE A 11 0.16 8.82 5.53
C PHE A 11 0.36 7.51 6.32
N LEU A 12 0.79 6.43 5.67
CA LEU A 12 1.09 5.16 6.33
C LEU A 12 2.44 5.18 7.06
N GLY A 13 3.46 5.84 6.48
CA GLY A 13 4.79 5.87 7.07
C GLY A 13 4.82 6.60 8.43
N SER A 14 4.07 7.69 8.56
CA SER A 14 3.93 8.39 9.83
C SER A 14 3.23 7.55 10.91
N GLU A 15 2.21 6.79 10.54
CA GLU A 15 1.52 5.86 11.44
C GLU A 15 2.46 4.75 11.95
N LEU A 16 3.27 4.17 11.06
CA LEU A 16 4.27 3.16 11.43
C LEU A 16 5.28 3.71 12.48
N LEU A 17 5.74 4.95 12.30
CA LEU A 17 6.66 5.57 13.26
C LEU A 17 6.01 5.84 14.62
N GLN A 18 4.71 6.16 14.66
CA GLN A 18 3.98 6.35 15.91
C GLN A 18 3.82 5.03 16.68
N LEU A 19 3.60 3.92 15.98
CA LEU A 19 3.39 2.62 16.60
C LEU A 19 4.67 1.96 17.14
N VAL A 20 5.84 2.34 16.63
CA VAL A 20 7.12 1.73 17.03
C VAL A 20 8.09 2.77 17.56
N PRO A 21 8.13 2.99 18.87
CA PRO A 21 9.16 3.85 19.48
C PRO A 21 10.56 3.32 19.14
N GLY A 22 11.38 4.18 18.52
CA GLY A 22 12.74 3.82 18.08
C GLY A 22 12.86 3.33 16.65
N ALA A 23 11.77 3.21 15.88
CA ALA A 23 11.88 3.10 14.44
C ALA A 23 12.45 4.38 13.83
N THR A 24 13.25 4.23 12.78
CA THR A 24 13.85 5.35 12.06
C THR A 24 13.09 5.65 10.77
N GLY A 25 12.98 6.94 10.42
CA GLY A 25 12.31 7.41 9.21
C GLY A 25 13.14 8.48 8.51
N GLU A 26 14.47 8.33 8.54
CA GLU A 26 15.36 9.31 7.93
C GLU A 26 15.10 9.38 6.42
N ARG A 27 14.99 10.61 5.92
CA ARG A 27 14.67 10.86 4.52
C ARG A 27 15.87 10.60 3.63
N VAL A 28 15.67 9.85 2.56
CA VAL A 28 16.62 9.62 1.48
C VAL A 28 15.93 9.76 0.13
N GLU A 29 16.65 10.24 -0.87
CA GLU A 29 16.19 10.18 -2.26
C GLU A 29 16.37 8.75 -2.76
N VAL A 30 15.28 7.99 -2.87
CA VAL A 30 15.33 6.56 -3.19
C VAL A 30 15.85 6.26 -4.60
N ARG A 31 15.85 7.24 -5.52
CA ARG A 31 16.45 7.11 -6.85
C ARG A 31 18.01 7.16 -6.82
N ASP A 32 18.56 7.71 -5.76
CA ASP A 32 20.00 7.74 -5.55
C ASP A 32 20.45 6.46 -4.84
N GLU A 33 20.90 5.48 -5.64
CA GLU A 33 21.36 4.18 -5.18
C GLU A 33 22.45 4.31 -4.10
N ALA A 34 23.43 5.19 -4.34
CA ALA A 34 24.54 5.37 -3.41
C ALA A 34 24.08 5.93 -2.07
N ALA A 35 23.18 6.92 -2.08
CA ALA A 35 22.61 7.50 -0.86
C ALA A 35 21.78 6.48 -0.05
N VAL A 36 21.02 5.60 -0.73
CA VAL A 36 20.25 4.54 -0.07
C VAL A 36 21.20 3.51 0.57
N HIS A 37 22.25 3.09 -0.14
CA HIS A 37 23.27 2.18 0.39
C HIS A 37 23.99 2.77 1.60
N GLU A 38 24.47 4.01 1.51
CA GLU A 38 25.15 4.71 2.62
C GLU A 38 24.25 4.81 3.86
N LEU A 39 22.97 5.15 3.65
CA LEU A 39 21.98 5.22 4.74
C LEU A 39 21.84 3.86 5.44
N PHE A 40 21.66 2.77 4.69
CA PHE A 40 21.44 1.44 5.28
C PHE A 40 22.71 0.86 5.91
N GLU A 41 23.88 1.11 5.33
CA GLU A 41 25.16 0.77 5.94
C GLU A 41 25.38 1.46 7.29
N ARG A 42 24.97 2.72 7.41
CA ARG A 42 25.05 3.49 8.66
C ARG A 42 24.02 3.06 9.68
N LEU A 43 22.77 2.85 9.27
CA LEU A 43 21.68 2.50 10.18
C LEU A 43 21.70 1.03 10.60
N ARG A 44 22.13 0.12 9.73
CA ARG A 44 22.06 -1.33 9.94
C ARG A 44 20.69 -1.77 10.45
N PRO A 45 19.60 -1.52 9.69
CA PRO A 45 18.29 -1.98 10.09
C PRO A 45 18.18 -3.51 10.05
N ASP A 46 17.39 -4.09 10.95
CA ASP A 46 17.00 -5.49 10.87
C ASP A 46 15.86 -5.67 9.85
N VAL A 47 15.01 -4.63 9.74
CA VAL A 47 13.83 -4.60 8.85
C VAL A 47 13.72 -3.24 8.18
N VAL A 48 13.43 -3.26 6.88
CA VAL A 48 13.01 -2.10 6.09
C VAL A 48 11.56 -2.26 5.67
N ILE A 49 10.70 -1.29 6.03
CA ILE A 49 9.33 -1.19 5.50
C ILE A 49 9.32 -0.07 4.46
N HIS A 50 9.22 -0.47 3.18
CA HIS A 50 9.29 0.46 2.05
C HIS A 50 7.91 0.96 1.66
N THR A 51 7.57 2.18 2.09
CA THR A 51 6.30 2.85 1.77
C THR A 51 6.47 4.09 0.89
N ALA A 52 7.72 4.44 0.50
CA ALA A 52 7.97 5.58 -0.35
C ALA A 52 7.40 5.38 -1.76
N TYR A 53 6.58 6.33 -2.22
CA TYR A 53 6.04 6.34 -3.57
C TYR A 53 5.63 7.75 -3.98
N ARG A 54 5.47 7.95 -5.29
CA ARG A 54 4.78 9.10 -5.88
C ARG A 54 3.80 8.59 -6.93
N GLN A 55 2.56 9.04 -6.89
CA GLN A 55 1.51 8.54 -7.77
C GLN A 55 1.59 9.12 -9.17
N ASP A 56 1.97 10.40 -9.29
CA ASP A 56 1.98 11.17 -10.51
C ASP A 56 3.06 12.26 -10.48
N GLY A 57 3.21 12.96 -11.60
CA GLY A 57 4.19 14.01 -11.79
C GLY A 57 5.55 13.52 -12.28
N GLU A 58 6.44 14.47 -12.55
CA GLU A 58 7.79 14.20 -13.05
C GLU A 58 8.60 13.33 -12.08
N GLY A 59 9.24 12.28 -12.59
CA GLY A 59 10.04 11.35 -11.80
C GLY A 59 9.22 10.36 -10.96
N ALA A 60 7.89 10.30 -11.10
CA ALA A 60 7.05 9.40 -10.30
C ALA A 60 7.35 7.94 -10.60
N ARG A 61 7.53 7.57 -11.88
CA ARG A 61 7.85 6.21 -12.29
C ARG A 61 9.20 5.77 -11.72
N GLU A 62 10.21 6.61 -11.82
CA GLU A 62 11.57 6.33 -11.34
C GLU A 62 11.59 6.13 -9.81
N ILE A 63 10.83 6.94 -9.05
CA ILE A 63 10.67 6.76 -7.60
C ILE A 63 10.04 5.40 -7.29
N VAL A 64 9.01 5.01 -8.05
CA VAL A 64 8.27 3.77 -7.80
C VAL A 64 9.06 2.54 -8.23
N VAL A 65 9.76 2.57 -9.36
CA VAL A 65 10.41 1.40 -9.96
C VAL A 65 11.87 1.29 -9.53
N GLU A 66 12.68 2.29 -9.88
CA GLU A 66 14.12 2.30 -9.61
C GLU A 66 14.39 2.51 -8.13
N GLY A 67 13.63 3.41 -7.49
CA GLY A 67 13.73 3.62 -6.05
C GLY A 67 13.39 2.36 -5.23
N ALA A 68 12.41 1.57 -5.65
CA ALA A 68 12.10 0.31 -4.97
C ALA A 68 13.20 -0.75 -5.17
N GLU A 69 13.78 -0.84 -6.37
CA GLU A 69 14.92 -1.72 -6.64
C GLU A 69 16.15 -1.34 -5.82
N ASN A 70 16.50 -0.05 -5.75
CA ASN A 70 17.61 0.44 -4.94
C ASN A 70 17.45 0.12 -3.45
N VAL A 71 16.24 0.31 -2.92
CA VAL A 71 15.91 -0.06 -1.53
C VAL A 71 16.04 -1.58 -1.33
N ALA A 72 15.62 -2.39 -2.29
CA ALA A 72 15.72 -3.84 -2.20
C ALA A 72 17.20 -4.30 -2.20
N LEU A 73 18.02 -3.77 -3.11
CA LEU A 73 19.47 -4.07 -3.19
C LEU A 73 20.20 -3.67 -1.91
N ALA A 74 19.92 -2.46 -1.40
CA ALA A 74 20.52 -1.98 -0.17
C ALA A 74 20.10 -2.79 1.06
N ALA A 75 18.84 -3.23 1.13
CA ALA A 75 18.36 -4.09 2.22
C ALA A 75 19.09 -5.44 2.21
N VAL A 76 19.22 -6.07 1.04
CA VAL A 76 19.99 -7.32 0.88
C VAL A 76 21.45 -7.14 1.27
N ALA A 77 22.11 -6.04 0.86
CA ALA A 77 23.52 -5.79 1.16
C ALA A 77 23.81 -5.70 2.66
N VAL A 78 22.85 -5.25 3.47
CA VAL A 78 23.00 -5.16 4.93
C VAL A 78 22.36 -6.32 5.69
N GLY A 79 21.77 -7.29 4.99
CA GLY A 79 21.07 -8.43 5.58
C GLY A 79 19.73 -8.05 6.24
N ALA A 80 19.12 -6.94 5.84
CA ALA A 80 17.84 -6.50 6.35
C ALA A 80 16.67 -7.23 5.65
N ARG A 81 15.65 -7.60 6.40
CA ARG A 81 14.38 -8.04 5.84
C ARG A 81 13.65 -6.89 5.16
N LEU A 82 13.13 -7.11 3.96
CA LEU A 82 12.35 -6.10 3.24
C LEU A 82 10.86 -6.44 3.24
N VAL A 83 10.03 -5.48 3.65
CA VAL A 83 8.58 -5.46 3.42
C VAL A 83 8.29 -4.31 2.44
N HIS A 84 7.93 -4.65 1.21
CA HIS A 84 7.63 -3.68 0.14
C HIS A 84 6.13 -3.51 -0.04
N LEU A 85 5.64 -2.26 0.03
CA LEU A 85 4.22 -1.96 -0.17
C LEU A 85 3.87 -1.81 -1.65
N SER A 86 2.94 -2.62 -2.13
CA SER A 86 2.34 -2.55 -3.45
C SER A 86 0.86 -2.15 -3.38
N THR A 87 0.09 -2.38 -4.44
CA THR A 87 -1.26 -1.85 -4.60
C THR A 87 -2.18 -2.82 -5.35
N ASP A 88 -3.50 -2.70 -5.13
CA ASP A 88 -4.56 -3.39 -5.84
C ASP A 88 -4.66 -2.97 -7.33
N VAL A 89 -4.24 -1.74 -7.69
CA VAL A 89 -4.30 -1.27 -9.08
C VAL A 89 -3.18 -1.81 -9.99
N VAL A 90 -2.42 -2.82 -9.51
CA VAL A 90 -1.66 -3.71 -10.40
C VAL A 90 -2.61 -4.58 -11.26
N PHE A 91 -3.90 -4.55 -10.96
CA PHE A 91 -4.96 -5.21 -11.69
C PHE A 91 -5.86 -4.21 -12.42
N ASP A 92 -6.52 -4.66 -13.48
CA ASP A 92 -7.47 -3.85 -14.26
C ASP A 92 -8.92 -3.93 -13.74
N GLY A 93 -9.18 -4.87 -12.83
CA GLY A 93 -10.49 -5.06 -12.22
C GLY A 93 -11.52 -5.74 -13.11
N ARG A 94 -11.11 -6.56 -14.09
CA ARG A 94 -12.01 -7.24 -15.03
C ARG A 94 -12.12 -8.75 -14.81
N LYS A 95 -11.52 -9.27 -13.75
CA LYS A 95 -11.57 -10.70 -13.42
C LYS A 95 -12.98 -11.18 -13.02
N GLY A 96 -13.79 -10.29 -12.39
CA GLY A 96 -15.12 -10.66 -11.90
C GLY A 96 -15.11 -11.32 -10.53
N GLY A 97 -14.31 -10.82 -9.62
CA GLY A 97 -14.21 -11.25 -8.22
C GLY A 97 -12.87 -10.87 -7.61
N PRO A 98 -12.67 -11.09 -6.32
CA PRO A 98 -11.46 -10.69 -5.62
C PRO A 98 -10.20 -11.32 -6.22
N TYR A 99 -9.12 -10.53 -6.30
CA TYR A 99 -7.83 -10.99 -6.78
C TYR A 99 -7.06 -11.73 -5.68
N LEU A 100 -6.48 -12.86 -6.07
CA LEU A 100 -5.58 -13.68 -5.25
C LEU A 100 -4.13 -13.23 -5.47
N GLU A 101 -3.23 -13.65 -4.58
CA GLU A 101 -1.79 -13.38 -4.73
C GLU A 101 -1.20 -14.00 -6.01
N ALA A 102 -1.75 -15.14 -6.44
CA ALA A 102 -1.29 -15.85 -7.65
C ALA A 102 -1.81 -15.27 -8.96
N ASP A 103 -2.73 -14.30 -8.90
CA ASP A 103 -3.22 -13.67 -10.13
C ASP A 103 -2.13 -12.78 -10.75
N GLU A 104 -1.96 -12.90 -12.07
CA GLU A 104 -1.00 -12.13 -12.82
C GLU A 104 -1.40 -10.64 -12.89
N PRO A 105 -0.48 -9.69 -12.69
CA PRO A 105 -0.75 -8.28 -12.86
C PRO A 105 -1.27 -7.94 -14.26
N SER A 106 -2.30 -7.12 -14.33
CA SER A 106 -2.95 -6.66 -15.56
C SER A 106 -3.26 -5.16 -15.53
N PRO A 107 -2.29 -4.29 -15.21
CA PRO A 107 -2.55 -2.89 -14.91
C PRO A 107 -3.02 -2.10 -16.14
N CYS A 108 -4.07 -1.27 -15.97
CA CYS A 108 -4.58 -0.38 -17.01
C CYS A 108 -4.12 1.09 -16.85
N THR A 109 -3.48 1.45 -15.71
CA THR A 109 -2.98 2.79 -15.44
C THR A 109 -1.45 2.85 -15.44
N GLU A 110 -0.86 4.04 -15.64
CA GLU A 110 0.59 4.23 -15.56
C GLU A 110 1.13 3.88 -14.16
N TYR A 111 0.45 4.35 -13.12
CA TYR A 111 0.81 4.01 -11.74
C TYR A 111 0.74 2.51 -11.48
N GLY A 112 -0.31 1.84 -11.92
CA GLY A 112 -0.44 0.38 -11.79
C GLY A 112 0.69 -0.36 -12.51
N ARG A 113 1.04 0.06 -13.74
CA ARG A 113 2.19 -0.50 -14.48
C ARG A 113 3.51 -0.30 -13.74
N ALA A 114 3.76 0.91 -13.23
CA ALA A 114 4.97 1.18 -12.45
C ALA A 114 5.04 0.31 -11.19
N LYS A 115 3.93 0.10 -10.48
CA LYS A 115 3.89 -0.77 -9.29
C LYS A 115 4.09 -2.24 -9.64
N ALA A 116 3.52 -2.73 -10.74
CA ALA A 116 3.76 -4.11 -11.23
C ALA A 116 5.24 -4.32 -11.62
N ASP A 117 5.85 -3.33 -12.30
CA ASP A 117 7.29 -3.37 -12.63
C ASP A 117 8.15 -3.36 -11.35
N ALA A 118 7.75 -2.58 -10.34
CA ALA A 118 8.45 -2.54 -9.06
C ALA A 118 8.36 -3.90 -8.32
N GLU A 119 7.18 -4.57 -8.30
CA GLU A 119 7.04 -5.92 -7.74
C GLU A 119 8.05 -6.90 -8.39
N ALA A 120 8.13 -6.88 -9.73
CA ALA A 120 9.03 -7.76 -10.47
C ALA A 120 10.52 -7.47 -10.17
N ARG A 121 10.92 -6.18 -10.10
CA ARG A 121 12.31 -5.80 -9.79
C ARG A 121 12.67 -6.10 -8.35
N VAL A 122 11.80 -5.79 -7.38
CA VAL A 122 12.00 -6.10 -5.96
C VAL A 122 12.12 -7.60 -5.75
N GLY A 123 11.22 -8.41 -6.34
CA GLY A 123 11.29 -9.88 -6.24
C GLY A 123 12.55 -10.47 -6.84
N LYS A 124 13.12 -9.83 -7.88
CA LYS A 124 14.42 -10.24 -8.46
C LYS A 124 15.61 -9.80 -7.60
N ALA A 125 15.59 -8.56 -7.08
CA ALA A 125 16.67 -7.99 -6.30
C ALA A 125 16.75 -8.56 -4.87
N ALA A 126 15.59 -8.85 -4.27
CA ALA A 126 15.44 -9.39 -2.92
C ALA A 126 14.41 -10.55 -2.92
N PRO A 127 14.81 -11.77 -3.30
CA PRO A 127 13.89 -12.92 -3.41
C PRO A 127 13.15 -13.27 -2.11
N ASP A 128 13.74 -12.92 -0.96
CA ASP A 128 13.15 -13.14 0.38
C ASP A 128 12.28 -11.96 0.84
N ALA A 129 12.08 -10.93 0.02
CA ALA A 129 11.21 -9.82 0.34
C ALA A 129 9.74 -10.24 0.44
N LEU A 130 9.02 -9.65 1.39
CA LEU A 130 7.57 -9.70 1.43
C LEU A 130 7.01 -8.52 0.65
N ILE A 131 6.27 -8.78 -0.41
CA ILE A 131 5.59 -7.78 -1.23
C ILE A 131 4.12 -7.75 -0.84
N VAL A 132 3.67 -6.65 -0.25
CA VAL A 132 2.32 -6.49 0.28
C VAL A 132 1.48 -5.68 -0.70
N ARG A 133 0.51 -6.32 -1.34
CA ARG A 133 -0.53 -5.63 -2.11
C ARG A 133 -1.61 -5.17 -1.15
N THR A 134 -1.89 -3.88 -1.15
CA THR A 134 -2.95 -3.28 -0.34
C THR A 134 -3.90 -2.47 -1.20
N SER A 135 -5.00 -2.01 -0.62
CA SER A 135 -6.01 -1.22 -1.31
C SER A 135 -5.97 0.25 -0.84
N LEU A 136 -7.07 0.97 -1.02
CA LEU A 136 -7.20 2.35 -0.53
C LEU A 136 -6.99 2.41 0.97
N ILE A 137 -6.10 3.28 1.42
CA ILE A 137 -5.85 3.48 2.85
C ILE A 137 -6.72 4.63 3.34
N VAL A 138 -7.48 4.39 4.40
CA VAL A 138 -8.36 5.37 5.05
C VAL A 138 -7.91 5.61 6.49
N GLY A 139 -8.16 6.82 7.01
CA GLY A 139 -7.89 7.15 8.42
C GLY A 139 -8.99 6.64 9.32
N GLY A 140 -10.19 7.08 9.09
CA GLY A 140 -11.31 6.84 9.98
C GLY A 140 -11.25 7.68 11.26
N PRO A 141 -12.19 7.46 12.21
CA PRO A 141 -12.22 8.18 13.47
C PRO A 141 -10.92 8.02 14.26
N GLY A 142 -10.41 9.13 14.78
CA GLY A 142 -9.17 9.16 15.59
C GLY A 142 -7.88 9.29 14.79
N HIS A 143 -7.93 9.30 13.46
CA HIS A 143 -6.79 9.51 12.59
C HIS A 143 -7.01 10.71 11.66
N GLU A 144 -5.92 11.26 11.14
CA GLU A 144 -6.02 12.26 10.08
C GLU A 144 -6.73 11.66 8.85
N PRO A 145 -7.56 12.45 8.16
CA PRO A 145 -8.24 11.96 6.98
C PRO A 145 -7.26 11.73 5.82
N SER A 146 -7.38 10.60 5.16
CA SER A 146 -6.64 10.32 3.94
C SER A 146 -7.09 11.22 2.78
N LYS A 147 -6.28 11.30 1.71
CA LYS A 147 -6.69 11.99 0.47
C LYS A 147 -8.03 11.47 -0.09
N HIS A 148 -8.33 10.19 0.11
CA HIS A 148 -9.57 9.58 -0.37
C HIS A 148 -10.78 10.07 0.43
N GLU A 149 -10.62 10.25 1.74
CA GLU A 149 -11.65 10.80 2.60
C GLU A 149 -11.88 12.30 2.34
N LEU A 150 -10.80 13.06 2.10
CA LEU A 150 -10.91 14.48 1.73
C LEU A 150 -11.71 14.65 0.44
N VAL A 151 -11.42 13.85 -0.59
CA VAL A 151 -12.17 13.86 -1.86
C VAL A 151 -13.62 13.40 -1.64
N ALA A 152 -13.85 12.39 -0.80
CA ALA A 152 -15.20 11.89 -0.49
C ALA A 152 -16.12 12.96 0.15
N ARG A 153 -15.54 13.93 0.85
CA ARG A 153 -16.27 15.05 1.48
C ARG A 153 -16.65 16.16 0.51
N ASP A 154 -16.06 16.18 -0.71
CA ASP A 154 -16.37 17.21 -1.70
C ASP A 154 -17.73 16.94 -2.38
N PRO A 155 -18.74 17.83 -2.21
CA PRO A 155 -20.06 17.66 -2.79
C PRO A 155 -20.10 17.79 -4.32
N ALA A 156 -19.06 18.34 -4.92
CA ALA A 156 -18.99 18.52 -6.38
C ALA A 156 -18.49 17.25 -7.10
N MET A 157 -17.88 16.33 -6.36
CA MET A 157 -17.30 15.11 -6.93
C MET A 157 -18.37 14.09 -7.34
N THR A 158 -18.07 13.36 -8.41
CA THR A 158 -18.82 12.18 -8.85
C THR A 158 -17.98 10.94 -8.55
N PHE A 159 -18.61 9.93 -7.96
CA PHE A 159 -17.99 8.67 -7.60
C PHE A 159 -18.53 7.52 -8.43
N TYR A 160 -17.75 6.46 -8.58
CA TYR A 160 -18.04 5.38 -9.50
C TYR A 160 -18.58 4.16 -8.76
N ASP A 161 -19.65 3.57 -9.31
CA ASP A 161 -20.32 2.40 -8.72
C ASP A 161 -19.62 1.09 -9.04
N ASP A 162 -18.84 1.05 -10.09
CA ASP A 162 -18.14 -0.11 -10.63
C ASP A 162 -16.63 -0.11 -10.34
N GLU A 163 -16.11 0.91 -9.65
CA GLU A 163 -14.78 0.87 -9.07
C GLU A 163 -14.86 0.29 -7.66
N ILE A 164 -14.68 -1.03 -7.54
CA ILE A 164 -14.70 -1.75 -6.26
C ILE A 164 -13.29 -1.84 -5.70
N ARG A 165 -13.16 -1.63 -4.40
CA ARG A 165 -11.92 -1.69 -3.62
C ARG A 165 -12.18 -2.36 -2.27
N SER A 166 -11.11 -2.86 -1.64
CA SER A 166 -11.11 -3.39 -0.27
C SER A 166 -10.38 -2.42 0.67
N PRO A 167 -10.95 -1.23 0.98
CA PRO A 167 -10.22 -0.20 1.73
C PRO A 167 -9.81 -0.70 3.11
N VAL A 168 -8.62 -0.29 3.56
CA VAL A 168 -8.05 -0.66 4.84
C VAL A 168 -7.80 0.56 5.71
N GLN A 169 -8.06 0.45 7.01
CA GLN A 169 -7.77 1.50 7.98
C GLN A 169 -6.26 1.59 8.24
N VAL A 170 -5.71 2.81 8.31
CA VAL A 170 -4.27 3.06 8.37
C VAL A 170 -3.58 2.41 9.55
N GLY A 171 -4.17 2.45 10.73
CA GLY A 171 -3.62 1.82 11.95
C GLY A 171 -3.67 0.30 11.88
N ASP A 172 -4.77 -0.28 11.32
CA ASP A 172 -4.86 -1.73 11.11
C ASP A 172 -3.78 -2.20 10.13
N LEU A 173 -3.58 -1.47 9.02
CA LEU A 173 -2.52 -1.80 8.05
C LEU A 173 -1.13 -1.65 8.67
N ALA A 174 -0.87 -0.58 9.39
CA ALA A 174 0.43 -0.37 10.04
C ALA A 174 0.73 -1.47 11.06
N ALA A 175 -0.23 -1.82 11.92
CA ALA A 175 -0.07 -2.92 12.87
C ALA A 175 0.16 -4.27 12.16
N ALA A 176 -0.59 -4.55 11.08
CA ALA A 176 -0.42 -5.75 10.27
C ALA A 176 0.98 -5.83 9.64
N LEU A 177 1.50 -4.73 9.07
CA LEU A 177 2.84 -4.67 8.49
C LEU A 177 3.93 -4.94 9.53
N LEU A 178 3.75 -4.46 10.76
CA LEU A 178 4.68 -4.73 11.88
C LEU A 178 4.65 -6.19 12.33
N GLU A 179 3.47 -6.82 12.38
CA GLU A 179 3.38 -8.26 12.64
C GLU A 179 4.05 -9.07 11.52
N LEU A 180 3.77 -8.75 10.26
CA LEU A 180 4.33 -9.42 9.09
C LEU A 180 5.86 -9.25 9.02
N ALA A 181 6.38 -8.08 9.41
CA ALA A 181 7.80 -7.82 9.47
C ALA A 181 8.56 -8.75 10.44
N ALA A 182 7.88 -9.27 11.46
CA ALA A 182 8.45 -10.20 12.44
C ALA A 182 8.31 -11.69 12.04
N LEU A 183 7.57 -11.98 10.96
CA LEU A 183 7.36 -13.36 10.48
C LEU A 183 8.35 -13.68 9.36
N ASP A 184 8.78 -14.94 9.26
CA ASP A 184 9.58 -15.43 8.15
C ASP A 184 8.69 -15.76 6.94
N LEU A 185 8.30 -14.70 6.21
CA LEU A 185 7.41 -14.75 5.05
C LEU A 185 8.05 -14.03 3.86
N SER A 186 7.91 -14.59 2.68
CA SER A 186 8.37 -13.97 1.42
C SER A 186 7.31 -14.05 0.33
N GLY A 187 7.56 -13.37 -0.78
CA GLY A 187 6.67 -13.34 -1.93
C GLY A 187 5.48 -12.38 -1.75
N LEU A 188 4.42 -12.62 -2.51
CA LEU A 188 3.23 -11.77 -2.55
C LEU A 188 2.27 -12.09 -1.40
N LEU A 189 1.66 -11.05 -0.82
CA LEU A 189 0.58 -11.17 0.16
C LEU A 189 -0.41 -10.02 -0.01
N ASN A 190 -1.70 -10.34 -0.10
CA ASN A 190 -2.77 -9.35 -0.09
C ASN A 190 -3.13 -8.96 1.34
N VAL A 191 -3.10 -7.67 1.65
CA VAL A 191 -3.42 -7.12 2.98
C VAL A 191 -4.36 -5.94 2.81
N ALA A 192 -5.66 -6.18 2.90
CA ALA A 192 -6.71 -5.19 2.69
C ALA A 192 -7.84 -5.38 3.71
N GLY A 193 -8.72 -4.38 3.80
CA GLY A 193 -9.88 -4.41 4.70
C GLY A 193 -10.88 -5.53 4.35
N ALA A 194 -11.76 -5.83 5.29
CA ALA A 194 -12.70 -6.95 5.18
C ALA A 194 -13.90 -6.68 4.27
N ASP A 195 -14.16 -5.41 3.92
CA ASP A 195 -15.29 -5.04 3.07
C ASP A 195 -14.82 -4.63 1.68
N ASP A 196 -15.50 -5.17 0.66
CA ASP A 196 -15.40 -4.68 -0.70
C ASP A 196 -16.53 -3.66 -0.93
N VAL A 197 -16.14 -2.44 -1.31
CA VAL A 197 -17.07 -1.34 -1.52
C VAL A 197 -16.76 -0.57 -2.79
N SER A 198 -17.78 -0.02 -3.43
CA SER A 198 -17.58 0.90 -4.54
C SER A 198 -16.98 2.24 -4.07
N ARG A 199 -16.38 2.98 -4.99
CA ARG A 199 -15.91 4.35 -4.69
C ARG A 199 -17.06 5.24 -4.23
N ALA A 200 -18.27 5.02 -4.76
CA ALA A 200 -19.48 5.74 -4.36
C ALA A 200 -19.91 5.37 -2.94
N GLU A 201 -19.97 4.07 -2.62
CA GLU A 201 -20.30 3.61 -1.27
C GLU A 201 -19.29 4.10 -0.23
N LEU A 202 -17.98 4.00 -0.53
CA LEU A 202 -16.96 4.54 0.37
C LEU A 202 -17.16 6.04 0.64
N ALA A 203 -17.49 6.82 -0.40
CA ALA A 203 -17.72 8.25 -0.24
C ALA A 203 -18.96 8.55 0.61
N GLU A 204 -20.01 7.74 0.52
CA GLU A 204 -21.20 7.86 1.37
C GLU A 204 -20.92 7.51 2.82
N LEU A 205 -20.16 6.44 3.06
CA LEU A 205 -19.74 6.06 4.42
C LEU A 205 -18.91 7.18 5.09
N VAL A 206 -17.93 7.72 4.36
CA VAL A 206 -17.07 8.81 4.86
C VAL A 206 -17.80 10.13 5.04
N GLY A 207 -18.69 10.46 4.09
CA GLY A 207 -19.40 11.75 4.05
C GLY A 207 -20.70 11.79 4.85
N GLY A 208 -21.24 10.64 5.24
CA GLY A 208 -22.53 10.52 5.94
C GLY A 208 -23.73 11.01 5.09
N ARG A 209 -23.60 11.05 3.76
CA ARG A 209 -24.62 11.59 2.85
C ARG A 209 -24.57 10.92 1.48
N PRO A 210 -25.67 10.88 0.73
CA PRO A 210 -25.65 10.43 -0.66
C PRO A 210 -24.71 11.25 -1.53
N VAL A 211 -24.06 10.61 -2.52
CA VAL A 211 -23.14 11.22 -3.46
C VAL A 211 -23.63 11.13 -4.90
N ARG A 212 -23.02 11.90 -5.80
CA ARG A 212 -23.26 11.75 -7.24
C ARG A 212 -22.59 10.47 -7.71
N ARG A 213 -23.34 9.61 -8.39
CA ARG A 213 -22.88 8.31 -8.86
C ARG A 213 -22.84 8.25 -10.38
N ALA A 214 -21.89 7.53 -10.94
CA ALA A 214 -21.78 7.23 -12.37
C ALA A 214 -20.99 5.94 -12.59
N PRO A 215 -21.09 5.31 -13.76
CA PRO A 215 -20.12 4.31 -14.19
C PRO A 215 -18.72 4.93 -14.37
N ALA A 216 -17.68 4.15 -14.13
CA ALA A 216 -16.31 4.59 -14.36
C ALA A 216 -16.03 4.84 -15.85
N PRO A 217 -15.34 5.93 -16.22
CA PRO A 217 -14.94 6.15 -17.60
C PRO A 217 -13.94 5.10 -18.07
N PRO A 218 -13.82 4.85 -19.39
CA PRO A 218 -12.86 3.91 -19.94
C PRO A 218 -11.43 4.17 -19.45
N GLY A 219 -10.66 3.09 -19.25
CA GLY A 219 -9.26 3.17 -18.81
C GLY A 219 -9.08 3.20 -17.29
N ARG A 220 -10.15 3.19 -16.51
CA ARG A 220 -10.06 3.06 -15.05
C ARG A 220 -10.09 1.59 -14.62
N PRO A 221 -9.36 1.25 -13.54
CA PRO A 221 -9.44 -0.09 -12.95
C PRO A 221 -10.80 -0.26 -12.24
N LEU A 222 -11.52 -1.33 -12.58
CA LEU A 222 -12.87 -1.59 -12.07
C LEU A 222 -12.84 -2.28 -10.71
N ASP A 223 -13.25 -3.56 -10.65
CA ASP A 223 -13.25 -4.33 -9.40
C ASP A 223 -11.87 -4.91 -9.10
N CYS A 224 -11.06 -4.14 -8.36
CA CYS A 224 -9.75 -4.56 -7.86
C CYS A 224 -9.80 -5.01 -6.39
N SER A 225 -10.92 -5.57 -5.94
CA SER A 225 -11.00 -6.16 -4.61
C SER A 225 -9.94 -7.25 -4.43
N LEU A 226 -9.42 -7.38 -3.21
CA LEU A 226 -8.33 -8.31 -2.86
C LEU A 226 -8.83 -9.38 -1.89
N ASP A 227 -8.57 -10.63 -2.19
CA ASP A 227 -8.72 -11.69 -1.18
C ASP A 227 -7.53 -11.63 -0.21
N SER A 228 -7.80 -11.21 1.02
CA SER A 228 -6.84 -11.15 2.11
C SER A 228 -7.02 -12.28 3.13
N SER A 229 -7.65 -13.40 2.75
CA SER A 229 -7.91 -14.52 3.65
C SER A 229 -6.62 -15.13 4.21
N ARG A 230 -5.56 -15.21 3.39
CA ARG A 230 -4.24 -15.67 3.81
C ARG A 230 -3.64 -14.73 4.86
N ALA A 231 -3.66 -13.42 4.65
CA ALA A 231 -3.18 -12.46 5.65
C ALA A 231 -3.97 -12.56 6.95
N ARG A 232 -5.30 -12.63 6.89
CA ARG A 232 -6.15 -12.80 8.08
C ARG A 232 -5.85 -14.06 8.87
N SER A 233 -5.40 -15.14 8.23
CA SER A 233 -5.01 -16.37 8.93
C SER A 233 -3.65 -16.28 9.65
N LEU A 234 -2.80 -15.35 9.26
CA LEU A 234 -1.45 -15.14 9.80
C LEU A 234 -1.41 -14.07 10.89
N LEU A 235 -2.31 -13.09 10.82
CA LEU A 235 -2.30 -11.90 11.65
C LEU A 235 -3.18 -12.07 12.89
N ARG A 236 -2.73 -11.45 13.99
CA ARG A 236 -3.57 -11.18 15.17
C ARG A 236 -4.34 -9.87 15.00
N THR A 237 -3.75 -8.92 14.26
CA THR A 237 -4.40 -7.67 13.90
C THR A 237 -5.64 -7.94 13.06
N GLN A 238 -6.76 -7.37 13.48
CA GLN A 238 -8.01 -7.42 12.72
C GLN A 238 -7.98 -6.35 11.61
N LEU A 239 -8.02 -6.79 10.35
CA LEU A 239 -8.19 -5.91 9.20
C LEU A 239 -9.69 -5.56 9.09
N ARG A 240 -10.12 -4.51 9.78
CA ARG A 240 -11.53 -4.11 9.83
C ARG A 240 -12.05 -3.68 8.46
N GLY A 241 -13.30 -3.97 8.19
CA GLY A 241 -14.00 -3.43 7.02
C GLY A 241 -14.42 -1.97 7.24
N VAL A 242 -14.46 -1.20 6.16
CA VAL A 242 -14.77 0.25 6.22
C VAL A 242 -16.17 0.54 6.76
N ARG A 243 -17.14 -0.39 6.59
CA ARG A 243 -18.49 -0.24 7.16
C ARG A 243 -18.42 -0.21 8.69
N SER A 244 -17.53 -0.97 9.31
CA SER A 244 -17.32 -0.92 10.76
C SER A 244 -16.41 0.21 11.20
N VAL A 245 -15.52 0.70 10.34
CA VAL A 245 -14.63 1.84 10.64
C VAL A 245 -15.41 3.15 10.67
N PHE A 246 -16.41 3.32 9.78
CA PHE A 246 -17.22 4.54 9.67
C PHE A 246 -18.65 4.38 10.21
N ALA A 247 -18.91 3.34 11.03
CA ALA A 247 -20.19 3.09 11.68
C ALA A 247 -20.51 4.10 12.80
#